data_ca38c38ead979475202faf627affb074
#
_entry.id   ca38c38ead979475202faf627affb074
#
_cell.length_a   1.000
_cell.length_b   1.000
_cell.length_c   1.000
_cell.angle_alpha   90.00
_cell.angle_beta   90.00
_cell.angle_gamma   90.00
#
_symmetry.space_group_name_H-M   'P 1'
#
loop_
_entity.id
_entity.type
_entity.pdbx_description
1 polymer ?
#
loop_
_entity_poly.entity_id
_entity_poly.type
_entity_poly.pdbx_seq_one_letter_code
_entity_poly.pdbx_strand_id
1 'polypeptide(L)'
;MTNKLESITALTVSNATAALAQGVAAIKAGQTVFDLASVQTVDSSAVAVLLAWKRTARKAGAALSYVNLPASLQSLAALYGVDAFLVATPANLHHH
;
A
#
# COMPACT_ATOMS: atom_id res chain seq x y z
N MET A 1 8.27 -18.13 -1.39
CA MET A 1 7.10 -17.48 -1.92
C MET A 1 7.36 -16.08 -2.37
N THR A 2 7.00 -15.78 -3.55
CA THR A 2 7.29 -14.47 -4.05
C THR A 2 6.26 -13.47 -3.65
N ASN A 3 6.68 -12.26 -3.47
CA ASN A 3 5.79 -11.14 -3.27
C ASN A 3 5.13 -10.82 -4.61
N LYS A 4 3.83 -10.96 -4.68
CA LYS A 4 3.13 -10.74 -5.93
C LYS A 4 3.24 -9.30 -6.42
N LEU A 5 3.64 -8.40 -5.57
CA LEU A 5 3.76 -7.00 -5.93
C LEU A 5 5.13 -6.63 -6.45
N GLU A 6 6.05 -7.58 -6.54
CA GLU A 6 7.39 -7.28 -7.04
C GLU A 6 7.39 -6.75 -8.46
N SER A 7 6.37 -7.08 -9.23
CA SER A 7 6.27 -6.60 -10.60
C SER A 7 5.74 -5.18 -10.71
N ILE A 8 5.27 -4.61 -9.61
CA ILE A 8 4.73 -3.25 -9.64
C ILE A 8 5.90 -2.29 -9.45
N THR A 9 6.27 -1.60 -10.50
CA THR A 9 7.35 -0.63 -10.45
C THR A 9 6.86 0.81 -10.50
N ALA A 10 5.57 1.00 -10.69
CA ALA A 10 4.98 2.33 -10.74
C ALA A 10 3.59 2.28 -10.12
N LEU A 11 3.23 3.36 -9.44
CA LEU A 11 1.88 3.56 -8.95
C LEU A 11 1.45 4.93 -9.43
N THR A 12 0.93 4.96 -10.63
CA THR A 12 0.52 6.20 -11.30
C THR A 12 -0.86 6.02 -11.85
N VAL A 13 -1.44 7.11 -12.32
CA VAL A 13 -2.79 7.07 -12.87
C VAL A 13 -2.88 6.09 -14.03
N SER A 14 -1.80 5.92 -14.81
CA SER A 14 -1.87 5.04 -15.97
C SER A 14 -1.88 3.57 -15.60
N ASN A 15 -1.44 3.18 -14.41
CA ASN A 15 -1.47 1.77 -14.03
C ASN A 15 -2.22 1.50 -12.73
N ALA A 16 -2.94 2.50 -12.23
CA ALA A 16 -3.60 2.36 -10.93
C ALA A 16 -4.59 1.21 -10.90
N THR A 17 -5.37 1.04 -11.97
CA THR A 17 -6.36 -0.03 -12.00
C THR A 17 -5.70 -1.41 -11.96
N ALA A 18 -4.63 -1.59 -12.73
CA ALA A 18 -3.93 -2.87 -12.73
C ALA A 18 -3.26 -3.13 -11.38
N ALA A 19 -2.63 -2.12 -10.82
CA ALA A 19 -1.97 -2.26 -9.53
C ALA A 19 -2.99 -2.59 -8.44
N LEU A 20 -4.13 -1.92 -8.46
CA LEU A 20 -5.18 -2.18 -7.48
C LEU A 20 -5.63 -3.64 -7.56
N ALA A 21 -5.87 -4.12 -8.77
CA ALA A 21 -6.32 -5.51 -8.96
C ALA A 21 -5.27 -6.50 -8.46
N GLN A 22 -4.00 -6.24 -8.70
CA GLN A 22 -2.94 -7.12 -8.24
C GLN A 22 -2.90 -7.20 -6.71
N GLY A 23 -3.00 -6.05 -6.06
CA GLY A 23 -2.99 -6.03 -4.60
C GLY A 23 -4.20 -6.70 -4.00
N VAL A 24 -5.37 -6.50 -4.60
CA VAL A 24 -6.59 -7.15 -4.12
C VAL A 24 -6.44 -8.66 -4.23
N ALA A 25 -5.90 -9.15 -5.34
CA ALA A 25 -5.68 -10.58 -5.50
C ALA A 25 -4.71 -11.12 -4.45
N ALA A 26 -3.66 -10.37 -4.16
CA ALA A 26 -2.70 -10.77 -3.15
C ALA A 26 -3.33 -10.84 -1.77
N ILE A 27 -4.15 -9.86 -1.43
CA ILE A 27 -4.86 -9.86 -0.15
C ILE A 27 -5.77 -11.08 -0.03
N LYS A 28 -6.48 -11.38 -1.09
CA LYS A 28 -7.37 -12.54 -1.10
C LYS A 28 -6.60 -13.85 -0.99
N ALA A 29 -5.37 -13.85 -1.45
CA ALA A 29 -4.51 -15.03 -1.33
C ALA A 29 -3.86 -15.13 0.05
N GLY A 30 -4.11 -14.18 0.94
CA GLY A 30 -3.61 -14.24 2.30
C GLY A 30 -2.36 -13.41 2.56
N GLN A 31 -1.91 -12.63 1.59
CA GLN A 31 -0.73 -11.80 1.79
C GLN A 31 -1.08 -10.59 2.65
N THR A 32 -0.32 -10.37 3.70
CA THR A 32 -0.58 -9.27 4.64
C THR A 32 0.56 -8.27 4.73
N VAL A 33 1.66 -8.51 4.03
CA VAL A 33 2.77 -7.57 3.99
C VAL A 33 3.08 -7.28 2.54
N PHE A 34 3.03 -6.01 2.17
CA PHE A 34 3.33 -5.56 0.82
C PHE A 34 4.66 -4.82 0.85
N ASP A 35 5.64 -5.38 0.14
CA ASP A 35 6.94 -4.76 0.01
C ASP A 35 6.92 -3.88 -1.23
N LEU A 36 7.09 -2.59 -1.04
CA LEU A 36 6.98 -1.61 -2.11
C LEU A 36 8.35 -1.11 -2.58
N ALA A 37 9.40 -1.85 -2.28
CA ALA A 37 10.75 -1.45 -2.66
C ALA A 37 10.93 -1.31 -4.17
N SER A 38 10.17 -2.08 -4.95
CA SER A 38 10.28 -2.03 -6.41
C SER A 38 9.62 -0.82 -7.04
N VAL A 39 8.80 -0.09 -6.29
CA VAL A 39 8.07 1.04 -6.84
C VAL A 39 9.02 2.21 -7.00
N GLN A 40 9.14 2.71 -8.22
CA GLN A 40 10.08 3.79 -8.52
C GLN A 40 9.40 5.06 -8.97
N THR A 41 8.20 4.96 -9.52
CA THR A 41 7.47 6.11 -10.04
C THR A 41 6.11 6.17 -9.39
N VAL A 42 5.76 7.32 -8.85
CA VAL A 42 4.47 7.50 -8.18
C VAL A 42 3.88 8.85 -8.52
N ASP A 43 2.56 8.92 -8.46
CA ASP A 43 1.85 10.20 -8.47
C ASP A 43 0.75 10.10 -7.41
N SER A 44 -0.15 11.07 -7.38
CA SER A 44 -1.17 11.10 -6.33
C SER A 44 -2.09 9.89 -6.36
N SER A 45 -2.19 9.20 -7.50
CA SER A 45 -2.99 7.98 -7.58
C SER A 45 -2.44 6.88 -6.68
N ALA A 46 -1.13 6.90 -6.40
CA ALA A 46 -0.53 5.90 -5.53
C ALA A 46 -1.16 5.93 -4.16
N VAL A 47 -1.42 7.11 -3.62
CA VAL A 47 -2.03 7.23 -2.31
C VAL A 47 -3.41 6.57 -2.29
N ALA A 48 -4.20 6.81 -3.33
CA ALA A 48 -5.53 6.22 -3.42
C ALA A 48 -5.46 4.69 -3.49
N VAL A 49 -4.49 4.16 -4.23
CA VAL A 49 -4.33 2.71 -4.34
C VAL A 49 -3.95 2.12 -2.98
N LEU A 50 -3.02 2.74 -2.28
CA LEU A 50 -2.61 2.24 -0.97
C LEU A 50 -3.76 2.25 0.02
N LEU A 51 -4.57 3.29 0.00
CA LEU A 51 -5.72 3.36 0.89
C LEU A 51 -6.78 2.32 0.52
N ALA A 52 -6.97 2.08 -0.77
CA ALA A 52 -7.92 1.08 -1.23
C ALA A 52 -7.49 -0.33 -0.82
N TRP A 53 -6.20 -0.63 -0.91
CA TRP A 53 -5.68 -1.92 -0.46
C TRP A 53 -5.91 -2.10 1.05
N LYS A 54 -5.64 -1.05 1.84
CA LYS A 54 -5.88 -1.13 3.27
C LYS A 54 -7.36 -1.39 3.58
N ARG A 55 -8.22 -0.73 2.85
CA ARG A 55 -9.66 -0.90 3.04
C ARG A 55 -10.10 -2.32 2.68
N THR A 56 -9.58 -2.85 1.58
CA THR A 56 -9.88 -4.21 1.16
C THR A 56 -9.42 -5.23 2.21
N ALA A 57 -8.22 -5.03 2.74
CA ALA A 57 -7.69 -5.94 3.75
C ALA A 57 -8.55 -5.90 5.00
N ARG A 58 -8.96 -4.70 5.41
CA ARG A 58 -9.81 -4.57 6.60
C ARG A 58 -11.11 -5.33 6.42
N LYS A 59 -11.72 -5.23 5.25
CA LYS A 59 -12.96 -5.94 4.98
C LYS A 59 -12.77 -7.45 5.00
N ALA A 60 -11.57 -7.90 4.66
CA ALA A 60 -11.26 -9.32 4.70
C ALA A 60 -10.80 -9.78 6.08
N GLY A 61 -10.76 -8.89 7.05
CA GLY A 61 -10.33 -9.24 8.39
C GLY A 61 -8.83 -9.35 8.55
N ALA A 62 -8.07 -8.74 7.64
CA ALA A 62 -6.61 -8.83 7.66
C ALA A 62 -6.00 -7.48 8.03
N ALA A 63 -4.84 -7.53 8.65
CA ALA A 63 -4.07 -6.34 8.99
C ALA A 63 -2.93 -6.19 7.98
N LEU A 64 -3.12 -5.36 6.99
CA LEU A 64 -2.14 -5.16 5.93
C LEU A 64 -1.08 -4.16 6.36
N SER A 65 0.17 -4.52 6.13
CA SER A 65 1.32 -3.65 6.42
C SER A 65 2.09 -3.38 5.14
N TYR A 66 2.63 -2.19 5.03
CA TYR A 66 3.53 -1.83 3.95
C TYR A 66 4.95 -1.71 4.48
N VAL A 67 5.91 -2.25 3.73
CA VAL A 67 7.31 -2.13 4.10
C VAL A 67 8.07 -1.53 2.93
N ASN A 68 9.18 -0.88 3.22
CA ASN A 68 10.08 -0.30 2.23
C ASN A 68 9.38 0.70 1.33
N LEU A 69 8.55 1.56 1.90
CA LEU A 69 7.90 2.61 1.15
C LEU A 69 8.96 3.56 0.59
N PRO A 70 8.93 3.81 -0.73
CA PRO A 70 9.86 4.78 -1.30
C PRO A 70 9.66 6.16 -0.70
N ALA A 71 10.75 6.94 -0.65
CA ALA A 71 10.68 8.28 -0.07
C ALA A 71 9.66 9.17 -0.77
N SER A 72 9.55 9.05 -2.10
CA SER A 72 8.58 9.83 -2.85
C SER A 72 7.16 9.51 -2.43
N LEU A 73 6.89 8.25 -2.14
CA LEU A 73 5.56 7.84 -1.73
C LEU A 73 5.28 8.30 -0.30
N GLN A 74 6.29 8.23 0.57
CA GLN A 74 6.15 8.75 1.92
C GLN A 74 5.84 10.24 1.91
N SER A 75 6.50 10.98 1.03
CA SER A 75 6.25 12.41 0.90
C SER A 75 4.84 12.71 0.44
N LEU A 76 4.35 11.95 -0.53
CA LEU A 76 2.98 12.13 -1.00
C LEU A 76 1.97 11.81 0.09
N ALA A 77 2.21 10.74 0.83
CA ALA A 77 1.30 10.36 1.91
C ALA A 77 1.25 11.44 2.99
N ALA A 78 2.39 12.01 3.32
CA ALA A 78 2.45 13.08 4.30
C ALA A 78 1.73 14.33 3.80
N LEU A 79 1.90 14.63 2.51
CA LEU A 79 1.25 15.79 1.92
C LEU A 79 -0.28 15.70 2.01
N TYR A 80 -0.80 14.50 1.84
CA TYR A 80 -2.24 14.28 1.92
C TYR A 80 -2.72 13.96 3.33
N GLY A 81 -1.81 13.94 4.29
CA GLY A 81 -2.19 13.71 5.67
C GLY A 81 -2.60 12.29 6.00
N VAL A 82 -2.18 11.32 5.20
CA VAL A 82 -2.58 9.94 5.38
C VAL A 82 -1.42 9.01 5.71
N ASP A 83 -0.26 9.56 5.97
CA ASP A 83 0.92 8.74 6.22
C ASP A 83 0.72 7.82 7.43
N ALA A 84 0.00 8.27 8.44
CA ALA A 84 -0.26 7.43 9.60
C ALA A 84 -1.08 6.19 9.25
N PHE A 85 -1.94 6.30 8.25
CA PHE A 85 -2.72 5.15 7.82
C PHE A 85 -1.88 4.16 7.04
N LEU A 86 -0.85 4.64 6.35
CA LEU A 86 -0.08 3.79 5.46
C LEU A 86 1.05 3.07 6.17
N VAL A 87 1.63 3.71 7.19
CA VAL A 87 2.68 3.08 7.96
C VAL A 87 2.18 2.67 9.31
N ALA A 88 0.96 2.31 9.41
CA ALA A 88 0.34 1.99 10.67
C ALA A 88 1.21 1.07 11.49
N THR A 89 1.47 1.50 12.67
CA THR A 89 2.16 0.68 13.63
C THR A 89 1.13 0.25 14.62
N PRO A 90 0.77 -0.97 14.60
CA PRO A 90 -0.38 -1.41 15.37
C PRO A 90 -0.30 -1.01 16.81
N ALA A 91 0.83 -1.04 17.30
CA ALA A 91 0.97 -0.81 18.69
C ALA A 91 0.67 0.57 19.11
N ASN A 92 0.66 1.37 18.31
CA ASN A 92 0.54 2.61 18.73
C ASN A 92 -0.71 3.13 18.83
N LEU A 93 -1.07 2.80 18.92
CA LEU A 93 -1.89 3.43 19.08
C LEU A 93 -2.43 3.86 20.06
N HIS A 94 -2.07 3.77 20.47
CA HIS A 94 -2.51 4.00 21.15
C HIS A 94 -2.71 4.76 21.81
N HIS A 95 -2.50 4.99 22.15
CA HIS A 95 -2.61 5.68 22.72
C HIS A 95 -3.11 6.39 22.84
N HIS A 96 -3.22 6.50 22.99
CA HIS A 96 -3.73 7.26 23.06
C HIS A 96 -4.44 7.44 23.04
#